data_3d71f15323eb08588921437d707d1259
#
_entry.id   3d71f15323eb08588921437d707d1259
#
_cell.length_a   1.000
_cell.length_b   1.000
_cell.length_c   1.000
_cell.angle_alpha   90.00
_cell.angle_beta   90.00
_cell.angle_gamma   90.00
#
_symmetry.space_group_name_H-M   'P 1'
#
loop_
_entity.id
_entity.type
_entity.pdbx_description
1 polymer ?
#
loop_
_entity_poly.entity_id
_entity_poly.type
_entity_poly.pdbx_seq_one_letter_code
_entity_poly.pdbx_strand_id
1 'polypeptide(L)'
;MPQQPLSAPRARSAQAAHVLVIGASRILRPAVTTLAARAVPVLAVARSAPDLRELADQHPGRVTPLAADVTADGFCADLRAAAAHAPLTGAVVYAPAVPPGTVARLVRPVVAGPLVLLVTSEWAAPGRPGTDAGPWTPNALPAEARSGAAGRLLVLGWHGEGRTARWHTPQEISAAALALLDAPAGRDTALGALRPWSARPV
;
A
#
# COMPACT_ATOMS: atom_id res chain seq x y z
N MET A 1 -13.62 14.67 -58.79
CA MET A 1 -12.66 14.48 -57.73
C MET A 1 -13.36 13.87 -56.50
N PRO A 2 -13.09 12.63 -56.14
CA PRO A 2 -13.74 12.03 -54.94
C PRO A 2 -13.02 12.49 -53.68
N GLN A 3 -13.79 13.05 -52.75
CA GLN A 3 -13.34 13.43 -51.41
C GLN A 3 -13.06 12.17 -50.56
N GLN A 4 -11.85 12.04 -50.07
CA GLN A 4 -11.48 11.05 -49.07
C GLN A 4 -12.16 11.37 -47.73
N PRO A 5 -12.80 10.36 -47.06
CA PRO A 5 -13.31 10.59 -45.71
C PRO A 5 -12.18 10.76 -44.73
N LEU A 6 -12.19 11.88 -44.00
CA LEU A 6 -11.32 12.14 -42.84
C LEU A 6 -11.50 11.03 -41.81
N SER A 7 -10.49 10.20 -41.65
CA SER A 7 -10.44 9.18 -40.58
C SER A 7 -10.53 9.89 -39.24
N ALA A 8 -11.62 9.64 -38.51
CA ALA A 8 -11.80 10.08 -37.15
C ALA A 8 -10.63 9.58 -36.27
N PRO A 9 -10.07 10.39 -35.37
CA PRO A 9 -9.05 9.93 -34.47
C PRO A 9 -9.59 8.79 -33.61
N ARG A 10 -8.95 7.62 -33.69
CA ARG A 10 -9.23 6.49 -32.81
C ARG A 10 -9.07 7.02 -31.37
N ALA A 11 -10.18 7.11 -30.64
CA ALA A 11 -10.16 7.35 -29.21
C ALA A 11 -9.20 6.34 -28.60
N ARG A 12 -8.07 6.80 -28.04
CA ARG A 12 -7.22 5.97 -27.20
C ARG A 12 -8.12 5.50 -26.07
N SER A 13 -8.40 4.21 -26.02
CA SER A 13 -9.08 3.59 -24.89
C SER A 13 -8.37 4.10 -23.66
N ALA A 14 -9.05 4.84 -22.80
CA ALA A 14 -8.49 5.31 -21.54
C ALA A 14 -8.04 4.06 -20.79
N GLN A 15 -6.73 3.86 -20.73
CA GLN A 15 -6.14 2.73 -20.03
C GLN A 15 -6.60 2.84 -18.58
N ALA A 16 -7.34 1.83 -18.11
CA ALA A 16 -7.89 1.85 -16.76
C ALA A 16 -6.73 2.04 -15.75
N ALA A 17 -6.90 3.02 -14.88
CA ALA A 17 -5.93 3.34 -13.85
C ALA A 17 -5.84 2.18 -12.85
N HIS A 18 -4.64 1.70 -12.56
CA HIS A 18 -4.41 0.59 -11.64
C HIS A 18 -3.92 1.09 -10.27
N VAL A 19 -4.27 0.37 -9.22
CA VAL A 19 -3.71 0.55 -7.88
C VAL A 19 -2.73 -0.58 -7.59
N LEU A 20 -1.51 -0.23 -7.18
CA LEU A 20 -0.53 -1.18 -6.71
C LEU A 20 -0.83 -1.58 -5.26
N VAL A 21 -0.87 -2.87 -4.96
CA VAL A 21 -0.97 -3.38 -3.58
C VAL A 21 0.17 -4.36 -3.31
N ILE A 22 1.11 -4.01 -2.44
CA ILE A 22 2.20 -4.87 -1.97
C ILE A 22 1.85 -5.44 -0.60
N GLY A 23 2.00 -6.76 -0.40
CA GLY A 23 1.49 -7.49 0.76
C GLY A 23 0.08 -8.03 0.54
N ALA A 24 -0.29 -8.23 -0.72
CA ALA A 24 -1.64 -8.53 -1.20
C ALA A 24 -2.19 -9.90 -0.75
N SER A 25 -1.32 -10.88 -0.41
CA SER A 25 -1.76 -12.25 -0.12
C SER A 25 -2.34 -12.45 1.29
N ARG A 26 -2.09 -11.56 2.23
CA ARG A 26 -2.53 -11.68 3.63
C ARG A 26 -3.12 -10.37 4.17
N ILE A 27 -2.28 -9.49 4.69
CA ILE A 27 -2.71 -8.27 5.41
C ILE A 27 -3.53 -7.34 4.51
N LEU A 28 -3.17 -7.21 3.24
CA LEU A 28 -3.88 -6.34 2.30
C LEU A 28 -4.77 -7.11 1.30
N ARG A 29 -5.02 -8.41 1.52
CA ARG A 29 -6.00 -9.17 0.72
C ARG A 29 -7.39 -8.50 0.71
N PRO A 30 -7.94 -8.03 1.85
CA PRO A 30 -9.23 -7.32 1.85
C PRO A 30 -9.20 -6.01 1.06
N ALA A 31 -8.05 -5.30 1.03
CA ALA A 31 -7.92 -4.09 0.20
C ALA A 31 -8.02 -4.42 -1.29
N VAL A 32 -7.35 -5.49 -1.76
CA VAL A 32 -7.45 -5.96 -3.15
C VAL A 32 -8.89 -6.32 -3.50
N THR A 33 -9.56 -7.12 -2.66
CA THR A 33 -10.97 -7.50 -2.86
C THR A 33 -11.88 -6.27 -2.94
N THR A 34 -11.68 -5.29 -2.04
CA THR A 34 -12.48 -4.06 -2.03
C THR A 34 -12.25 -3.22 -3.29
N LEU A 35 -11.01 -3.05 -3.75
CA LEU A 35 -10.70 -2.33 -4.97
C LEU A 35 -11.30 -3.03 -6.20
N ALA A 36 -11.16 -4.35 -6.29
CA ALA A 36 -11.74 -5.15 -7.37
C ALA A 36 -13.28 -5.03 -7.41
N ALA A 37 -13.94 -5.05 -6.24
CA ALA A 37 -15.39 -4.83 -6.13
C ALA A 37 -15.84 -3.42 -6.57
N ARG A 38 -14.96 -2.41 -6.38
CA ARG A 38 -15.16 -1.05 -6.90
C ARG A 38 -14.82 -0.91 -8.39
N ALA A 39 -14.57 -2.01 -9.09
CA ALA A 39 -14.12 -2.06 -10.47
C ALA A 39 -12.77 -1.35 -10.73
N VAL A 40 -11.95 -1.16 -9.71
CA VAL A 40 -10.59 -0.61 -9.82
C VAL A 40 -9.61 -1.76 -10.10
N PRO A 41 -8.88 -1.76 -11.21
CA PRO A 41 -7.86 -2.76 -11.48
C PRO A 41 -6.69 -2.67 -10.48
N VAL A 42 -6.18 -3.84 -10.08
CA VAL A 42 -5.12 -3.95 -9.07
C VAL A 42 -3.93 -4.72 -9.62
N LEU A 43 -2.73 -4.17 -9.45
CA LEU A 43 -1.49 -4.93 -9.52
C LEU A 43 -1.18 -5.45 -8.11
N ALA A 44 -1.42 -6.73 -7.89
CA ALA A 44 -1.28 -7.38 -6.58
C ALA A 44 0.09 -8.03 -6.47
N VAL A 45 0.90 -7.60 -5.50
CA VAL A 45 2.27 -8.08 -5.29
C VAL A 45 2.38 -8.80 -3.95
N ALA A 46 2.92 -10.01 -3.96
CA ALA A 46 3.28 -10.78 -2.78
C ALA A 46 4.28 -11.89 -3.15
N ARG A 47 4.88 -12.54 -2.16
CA ARG A 47 5.81 -13.67 -2.37
C ARG A 47 5.11 -14.96 -2.75
N SER A 48 3.90 -15.18 -2.27
CA SER A 48 3.12 -16.41 -2.51
C SER A 48 2.42 -16.36 -3.86
N ALA A 49 2.98 -17.00 -4.87
CA ALA A 49 2.34 -17.15 -6.18
C ALA A 49 1.01 -17.92 -6.15
N PRO A 50 0.84 -19.00 -5.34
CA PRO A 50 -0.45 -19.66 -5.20
C PRO A 50 -1.56 -18.74 -4.67
N ASP A 51 -1.30 -17.98 -3.58
CA ASP A 51 -2.28 -17.08 -2.99
C ASP A 51 -2.67 -15.95 -3.95
N LEU A 52 -1.72 -15.46 -4.74
CA LEU A 52 -1.98 -14.42 -5.74
C LEU A 52 -2.80 -14.95 -6.93
N ARG A 53 -2.56 -16.20 -7.36
CA ARG A 53 -3.37 -16.84 -8.41
C ARG A 53 -4.80 -17.02 -7.93
N GLU A 54 -5.00 -17.57 -6.73
CA GLU A 54 -6.33 -17.70 -6.12
C GLU A 54 -7.06 -16.34 -6.07
N LEU A 55 -6.35 -15.28 -5.67
CA LEU A 55 -6.92 -13.94 -5.61
C LEU A 55 -7.30 -13.40 -7.01
N ALA A 56 -6.48 -13.66 -8.02
CA ALA A 56 -6.78 -13.29 -9.40
C ALA A 56 -7.97 -14.08 -9.99
N ASP A 57 -8.07 -15.37 -9.67
CA ASP A 57 -9.19 -16.23 -10.09
C ASP A 57 -10.51 -15.78 -9.45
N GLN A 58 -10.48 -15.26 -8.22
CA GLN A 58 -11.66 -14.70 -7.56
C GLN A 58 -12.11 -13.36 -8.18
N HIS A 59 -11.21 -12.66 -8.88
CA HIS A 59 -11.47 -11.33 -9.46
C HIS A 59 -10.95 -11.24 -10.91
N PRO A 60 -11.50 -12.04 -11.83
CA PRO A 60 -11.00 -12.14 -13.20
C PRO A 60 -11.02 -10.78 -13.92
N GLY A 61 -9.91 -10.46 -14.57
CA GLY A 61 -9.74 -9.19 -15.29
C GLY A 61 -9.61 -7.95 -14.41
N ARG A 62 -9.62 -8.10 -13.07
CA ARG A 62 -9.46 -7.00 -12.11
C ARG A 62 -8.15 -7.08 -11.32
N VAL A 63 -7.63 -8.27 -11.12
CA VAL A 63 -6.39 -8.48 -10.37
C VAL A 63 -5.32 -9.07 -11.29
N THR A 64 -4.21 -8.36 -11.41
CA THR A 64 -3.00 -8.83 -12.08
C THR A 64 -2.00 -9.28 -11.00
N PRO A 65 -1.68 -10.57 -10.92
CA PRO A 65 -0.76 -11.08 -9.91
C PRO A 65 0.70 -10.85 -10.33
N LEU A 66 1.54 -10.42 -9.38
CA LEU A 66 3.00 -10.36 -9.51
C LEU A 66 3.64 -11.03 -8.29
N ALA A 67 4.14 -12.25 -8.47
CA ALA A 67 4.87 -12.95 -7.43
C ALA A 67 6.30 -12.41 -7.35
N ALA A 68 6.57 -11.57 -6.35
CA ALA A 68 7.88 -10.95 -6.18
C ALA A 68 8.20 -10.68 -4.69
N ASP A 69 9.48 -10.69 -4.35
CA ASP A 69 9.98 -10.26 -3.05
C ASP A 69 10.57 -8.85 -3.17
N VAL A 70 10.07 -7.92 -2.33
CA VAL A 70 10.53 -6.52 -2.30
C VAL A 70 12.04 -6.42 -1.98
N THR A 71 12.60 -7.43 -1.31
CA THR A 71 14.03 -7.49 -0.95
C THR A 71 14.92 -8.03 -2.05
N ALA A 72 14.35 -8.59 -3.12
CA ALA A 72 15.13 -9.17 -4.22
C ALA A 72 15.70 -8.09 -5.16
N ASP A 73 16.91 -8.29 -5.65
CA ASP A 73 17.59 -7.36 -6.55
C ASP A 73 16.80 -7.08 -7.85
N GLY A 74 16.04 -8.08 -8.34
CA GLY A 74 15.19 -7.97 -9.53
C GLY A 74 13.88 -7.23 -9.35
N PHE A 75 13.44 -6.97 -8.10
CA PHE A 75 12.11 -6.43 -7.80
C PHE A 75 11.74 -5.17 -8.59
N CYS A 76 12.66 -4.21 -8.68
CA CYS A 76 12.40 -2.96 -9.41
C CYS A 76 12.20 -3.19 -10.92
N ALA A 77 12.91 -4.16 -11.52
CA ALA A 77 12.76 -4.49 -12.92
C ALA A 77 11.40 -5.16 -13.18
N ASP A 78 11.03 -6.13 -12.36
CA ASP A 78 9.75 -6.84 -12.44
C ASP A 78 8.57 -5.88 -12.26
N LEU A 79 8.67 -4.99 -11.26
CA LEU A 79 7.62 -3.99 -11.00
C LEU A 79 7.46 -3.01 -12.17
N ARG A 80 8.57 -2.54 -12.77
CA ARG A 80 8.53 -1.67 -13.96
C ARG A 80 7.93 -2.39 -15.16
N ALA A 81 8.32 -3.64 -15.39
CA ALA A 81 7.77 -4.44 -16.49
C ALA A 81 6.25 -4.62 -16.34
N ALA A 82 5.78 -4.94 -15.13
CA ALA A 82 4.35 -5.06 -14.85
C ALA A 82 3.62 -3.71 -15.01
N ALA A 83 4.21 -2.60 -14.53
CA ALA A 83 3.63 -1.26 -14.62
C ALA A 83 3.61 -0.69 -16.06
N ALA A 84 4.45 -1.21 -16.96
CA ALA A 84 4.49 -0.75 -18.36
C ALA A 84 3.17 -1.03 -19.11
N HIS A 85 2.37 -1.98 -18.64
CA HIS A 85 1.10 -2.36 -19.27
C HIS A 85 -0.09 -1.53 -18.78
N ALA A 86 0.05 -0.81 -17.66
CA ALA A 86 -1.01 0.03 -17.12
C ALA A 86 -0.47 1.09 -16.15
N PRO A 87 -0.93 2.35 -16.22
CA PRO A 87 -0.48 3.40 -15.32
C PRO A 87 -0.91 3.11 -13.88
N LEU A 88 0.03 3.15 -12.94
CA LEU A 88 -0.24 3.03 -11.51
C LEU A 88 -0.58 4.41 -10.94
N THR A 89 -1.84 4.61 -10.58
CA THR A 89 -2.37 5.90 -10.09
C THR A 89 -2.44 6.00 -8.57
N GLY A 90 -2.06 4.94 -7.86
CA GLY A 90 -1.97 4.91 -6.41
C GLY A 90 -1.32 3.63 -5.94
N ALA A 91 -0.87 3.62 -4.69
CA ALA A 91 -0.30 2.42 -4.08
C ALA A 91 -0.62 2.30 -2.58
N VAL A 92 -0.83 1.06 -2.14
CA VAL A 92 -0.88 0.66 -0.73
C VAL A 92 0.18 -0.41 -0.49
N VAL A 93 1.08 -0.17 0.44
CA VAL A 93 2.26 -1.02 0.61
C VAL A 93 2.44 -1.46 2.06
N TYR A 94 2.51 -2.76 2.27
CA TYR A 94 2.92 -3.41 3.51
C TYR A 94 4.13 -4.30 3.25
N ALA A 95 5.32 -3.83 3.63
CA ALA A 95 6.59 -4.53 3.46
C ALA A 95 7.45 -4.40 4.72
N PRO A 96 7.08 -5.08 5.84
CA PRO A 96 7.68 -4.86 7.16
C PRO A 96 9.17 -5.23 7.24
N ALA A 97 9.68 -6.03 6.32
CA ALA A 97 11.08 -6.43 6.25
C ALA A 97 12.01 -5.33 5.68
N VAL A 98 11.42 -4.25 5.13
CA VAL A 98 12.19 -3.17 4.48
C VAL A 98 11.81 -1.83 5.11
N PRO A 99 12.79 -0.95 5.41
CA PRO A 99 12.48 0.39 5.90
C PRO A 99 11.51 1.14 4.97
N PRO A 100 10.47 1.80 5.52
CA PRO A 100 9.42 2.44 4.71
C PRO A 100 9.95 3.44 3.69
N GLY A 101 10.95 4.25 4.06
CA GLY A 101 11.58 5.20 3.13
C GLY A 101 12.32 4.52 1.96
N THR A 102 12.86 3.31 2.18
CA THR A 102 13.46 2.50 1.10
C THR A 102 12.38 1.99 0.16
N VAL A 103 11.29 1.43 0.70
CA VAL A 103 10.15 0.97 -0.11
C VAL A 103 9.57 2.12 -0.93
N ALA A 104 9.41 3.31 -0.34
CA ALA A 104 8.93 4.49 -1.04
C ALA A 104 9.81 4.82 -2.27
N ARG A 105 11.13 4.78 -2.11
CA ARG A 105 12.07 5.02 -3.23
C ARG A 105 11.98 3.97 -4.33
N LEU A 106 11.71 2.70 -4.00
CA LEU A 106 11.56 1.62 -4.97
C LEU A 106 10.25 1.75 -5.78
N VAL A 107 9.17 2.16 -5.12
CA VAL A 107 7.81 2.18 -5.70
C VAL A 107 7.52 3.50 -6.42
N ARG A 108 8.00 4.62 -5.90
CA ARG A 108 7.67 5.96 -6.42
C ARG A 108 7.94 6.19 -7.90
N PRO A 109 9.01 5.63 -8.51
CA PRO A 109 9.26 5.82 -9.95
C PRO A 109 8.17 5.26 -10.88
N VAL A 110 7.31 4.36 -10.38
CA VAL A 110 6.24 3.73 -11.19
C VAL A 110 4.82 4.15 -10.76
N VAL A 111 4.67 4.85 -9.64
CA VAL A 111 3.37 5.28 -9.10
C VAL A 111 3.23 6.79 -9.20
N ALA A 112 2.28 7.27 -10.01
CA ALA A 112 2.07 8.69 -10.23
C ALA A 112 1.20 9.38 -9.15
N GLY A 113 0.36 8.60 -8.43
CA GLY A 113 -0.62 9.11 -7.46
C GLY A 113 -0.22 8.96 -5.99
N PRO A 114 -1.20 8.91 -5.08
CA PRO A 114 -0.95 8.75 -3.66
C PRO A 114 -0.29 7.40 -3.35
N LEU A 115 0.65 7.42 -2.40
CA LEU A 115 1.34 6.25 -1.89
C LEU A 115 1.07 6.16 -0.40
N VAL A 116 0.45 5.06 0.05
CA VAL A 116 0.21 4.75 1.46
C VAL A 116 1.16 3.64 1.90
N LEU A 117 2.02 3.92 2.87
CA LEU A 117 2.97 2.97 3.45
C LEU A 117 2.49 2.55 4.83
N LEU A 118 2.26 1.26 5.01
CA LEU A 118 1.93 0.69 6.30
C LEU A 118 3.21 0.42 7.08
N VAL A 119 3.26 0.93 8.29
CA VAL A 119 4.40 0.87 9.20
C VAL A 119 4.00 0.14 10.47
N THR A 120 4.76 -0.85 10.90
CA THR A 120 4.48 -1.58 12.13
C THR A 120 4.73 -0.72 13.37
N SER A 121 4.07 -1.04 14.49
CA SER A 121 4.28 -0.36 15.78
C SER A 121 5.72 -0.42 16.28
N GLU A 122 6.53 -1.36 15.81
CA GLU A 122 7.95 -1.47 16.17
C GLU A 122 8.76 -0.21 15.85
N TRP A 123 8.35 0.54 14.84
CA TRP A 123 8.95 1.84 14.53
C TRP A 123 8.61 2.92 15.56
N ALA A 124 7.57 2.70 16.38
CA ALA A 124 7.15 3.56 17.48
C ALA A 124 7.61 3.03 18.85
N ALA A 125 8.43 1.97 18.90
CA ALA A 125 8.90 1.39 20.16
C ALA A 125 9.73 2.38 20.99
N PRO A 126 9.62 2.36 22.33
CA PRO A 126 10.47 3.15 23.21
C PRO A 126 11.97 2.89 22.96
N GLY A 127 12.82 3.89 23.24
CA GLY A 127 14.26 3.80 23.01
C GLY A 127 14.69 4.07 21.57
N ARG A 128 13.77 4.26 20.64
CA ARG A 128 14.11 4.81 19.31
C ARG A 128 14.17 6.33 19.37
N PRO A 129 15.06 6.99 18.63
CA PRO A 129 15.15 8.45 18.60
C PRO A 129 13.78 9.09 18.30
N GLY A 130 13.36 10.03 19.13
CA GLY A 130 12.07 10.76 18.97
C GLY A 130 10.84 10.05 19.52
N THR A 131 10.95 8.87 20.16
CA THR A 131 9.80 8.10 20.63
C THR A 131 9.47 8.24 22.12
N ASP A 132 10.35 8.83 22.94
CA ASP A 132 10.25 8.77 24.40
C ASP A 132 9.54 9.96 25.05
N ALA A 133 9.25 11.03 24.32
CA ALA A 133 8.66 12.25 24.87
C ALA A 133 7.22 12.47 24.42
N GLY A 134 6.27 12.36 25.35
CA GLY A 134 4.87 12.77 25.16
C GLY A 134 4.02 11.83 24.30
N PRO A 135 2.86 12.29 23.85
CA PRO A 135 2.00 11.53 22.95
C PRO A 135 2.75 11.24 21.65
N TRP A 136 2.78 9.97 21.25
CA TRP A 136 3.41 9.59 20.01
C TRP A 136 2.64 10.18 18.80
N THR A 137 3.39 10.70 17.84
CA THR A 137 2.85 11.17 16.57
C THR A 137 3.68 10.60 15.40
N PRO A 138 3.14 10.51 14.19
CA PRO A 138 3.91 10.07 13.02
C PRO A 138 5.19 10.88 12.78
N ASN A 139 5.23 12.15 13.19
CA ASN A 139 6.41 12.99 13.07
C ASN A 139 7.59 12.53 13.97
N ALA A 140 7.31 11.71 14.99
CA ALA A 140 8.34 11.12 15.85
C ALA A 140 9.05 9.92 15.20
N LEU A 141 8.61 9.47 14.00
CA LEU A 141 9.31 8.40 13.28
C LEU A 141 10.70 8.83 12.85
N PRO A 142 11.70 7.93 12.91
CA PRO A 142 13.03 8.17 12.37
C PRO A 142 12.99 8.56 10.89
N ALA A 143 13.99 9.28 10.42
CA ALA A 143 14.04 9.77 9.03
C ALA A 143 13.95 8.63 8.00
N GLU A 144 14.55 7.48 8.29
CA GLU A 144 14.51 6.28 7.44
C GLU A 144 13.11 5.64 7.37
N ALA A 145 12.26 5.87 8.38
CA ALA A 145 10.88 5.42 8.38
C ALA A 145 9.93 6.41 7.71
N ARG A 146 10.34 7.68 7.58
CA ARG A 146 9.53 8.70 6.92
C ARG A 146 9.68 8.59 5.40
N SER A 147 8.55 8.62 4.71
CA SER A 147 8.52 8.57 3.24
C SER A 147 8.85 9.92 2.59
N GLY A 148 9.09 10.96 3.39
CA GLY A 148 9.21 12.33 2.91
C GLY A 148 7.92 12.82 2.24
N ALA A 149 8.02 13.76 1.32
CA ALA A 149 6.86 14.24 0.53
C ALA A 149 6.28 13.17 -0.43
N ALA A 150 6.88 12.00 -0.51
CA ALA A 150 6.55 10.99 -1.50
C ALA A 150 5.38 10.07 -1.11
N GLY A 151 4.95 10.04 0.16
CA GLY A 151 3.90 9.12 0.60
C GLY A 151 3.30 9.50 1.95
N ARG A 152 2.26 8.78 2.34
CA ARG A 152 1.55 8.90 3.61
C ARG A 152 1.81 7.66 4.44
N LEU A 153 2.02 7.82 5.72
CA LEU A 153 2.27 6.71 6.65
C LEU A 153 0.98 6.34 7.37
N LEU A 154 0.70 5.04 7.40
CA LEU A 154 -0.29 4.43 8.29
C LEU A 154 0.44 3.56 9.30
N VAL A 155 0.60 4.07 10.52
CA VAL A 155 1.28 3.31 11.58
C VAL A 155 0.30 2.39 12.26
N LEU A 156 0.60 1.10 12.26
CA LEU A 156 -0.27 0.06 12.79
C LEU A 156 -0.06 -0.09 14.30
N GLY A 157 -0.97 0.43 15.08
CA GLY A 157 -1.05 0.22 16.52
C GLY A 157 -1.96 -0.96 16.89
N TRP A 158 -2.59 -0.89 18.04
CA TRP A 158 -3.52 -1.90 18.54
C TRP A 158 -4.88 -1.29 18.90
N HIS A 159 -5.90 -2.14 18.90
CA HIS A 159 -7.26 -1.81 19.29
C HIS A 159 -7.52 -2.22 20.74
N GLY A 160 -8.27 -1.40 21.48
CA GLY A 160 -8.66 -1.67 22.87
C GLY A 160 -7.59 -1.36 23.90
N GLU A 161 -7.91 -1.64 25.16
CA GLU A 161 -7.05 -1.39 26.32
C GLU A 161 -7.00 -2.60 27.24
N GLY A 162 -5.93 -2.72 28.02
CA GLY A 162 -5.76 -3.76 29.03
C GLY A 162 -5.93 -5.17 28.43
N ARG A 163 -6.80 -5.97 29.08
CA ARG A 163 -7.02 -7.38 28.66
C ARG A 163 -7.80 -7.53 27.35
N THR A 164 -8.39 -6.47 26.83
CA THR A 164 -9.11 -6.46 25.55
C THR A 164 -8.23 -5.94 24.39
N ALA A 165 -7.00 -5.58 24.68
CA ALA A 165 -6.06 -5.15 23.66
C ALA A 165 -5.81 -6.27 22.64
N ARG A 166 -5.92 -5.93 21.35
CA ARG A 166 -5.64 -6.83 20.23
C ARG A 166 -5.02 -6.09 19.06
N TRP A 167 -4.31 -6.82 18.23
CA TRP A 167 -3.89 -6.29 16.94
C TRP A 167 -5.09 -6.06 16.01
N HIS A 168 -4.97 -5.11 15.12
CA HIS A 168 -5.98 -4.88 14.08
C HIS A 168 -6.05 -6.07 13.13
N THR A 169 -7.26 -6.37 12.69
CA THR A 169 -7.52 -7.38 11.67
C THR A 169 -7.08 -6.89 10.28
N PRO A 170 -6.82 -7.80 9.32
CA PRO A 170 -6.56 -7.43 7.93
C PRO A 170 -7.66 -6.54 7.33
N GLN A 171 -8.92 -6.75 7.72
CA GLN A 171 -10.06 -5.95 7.28
C GLN A 171 -9.97 -4.50 7.77
N GLU A 172 -9.68 -4.31 9.07
CA GLU A 172 -9.54 -2.97 9.68
C GLU A 172 -8.34 -2.22 9.08
N ILE A 173 -7.21 -2.91 8.91
CA ILE A 173 -6.00 -2.37 8.30
C ILE A 173 -6.26 -1.96 6.84
N SER A 174 -6.90 -2.83 6.07
CA SER A 174 -7.21 -2.58 4.67
C SER A 174 -8.18 -1.41 4.51
N ALA A 175 -9.23 -1.33 5.35
CA ALA A 175 -10.18 -0.23 5.34
C ALA A 175 -9.51 1.12 5.63
N ALA A 176 -8.66 1.18 6.65
CA ALA A 176 -7.91 2.39 7.01
C ALA A 176 -6.93 2.80 5.90
N ALA A 177 -6.24 1.84 5.30
CA ALA A 177 -5.31 2.10 4.21
C ALA A 177 -6.01 2.65 2.95
N LEU A 178 -7.17 2.10 2.59
CA LEU A 178 -7.96 2.59 1.47
C LEU A 178 -8.57 3.97 1.75
N ALA A 179 -9.07 4.22 2.96
CA ALA A 179 -9.53 5.55 3.36
C ALA A 179 -8.42 6.61 3.24
N LEU A 180 -7.20 6.25 3.62
CA LEU A 180 -6.05 7.14 3.48
C LEU A 180 -5.62 7.30 2.01
N LEU A 181 -5.75 6.26 1.18
CA LEU A 181 -5.48 6.33 -0.26
C LEU A 181 -6.47 7.28 -0.95
N ASP A 182 -7.75 7.19 -0.61
CA ASP A 182 -8.83 7.97 -1.21
C ASP A 182 -8.87 9.44 -0.71
N ALA A 183 -8.20 9.75 0.41
CA ALA A 183 -8.20 11.09 0.97
C ALA A 183 -7.41 12.08 0.10
N PRO A 184 -7.97 13.23 -0.31
CA PRO A 184 -7.30 14.18 -1.19
C PRO A 184 -6.08 14.83 -0.54
N ALA A 185 -6.12 15.10 0.76
CA ALA A 185 -5.07 15.73 1.55
C ALA A 185 -4.78 14.93 2.83
N GLY A 186 -4.53 13.61 2.68
CA GLY A 186 -4.23 12.74 3.82
C GLY A 186 -2.91 13.09 4.50
N ARG A 187 -2.89 12.99 5.83
CA ARG A 187 -1.69 13.13 6.66
C ARG A 187 -1.25 11.76 7.15
N ASP A 188 -0.01 11.67 7.58
CA ASP A 188 0.47 10.53 8.34
C ASP A 188 -0.43 10.31 9.54
N THR A 189 -0.83 9.06 9.79
CA THR A 189 -1.79 8.71 10.84
C THR A 189 -1.44 7.40 11.51
N ALA A 190 -1.98 7.18 12.71
CA ALA A 190 -1.93 5.90 13.39
C ALA A 190 -3.29 5.22 13.37
N LEU A 191 -3.31 3.92 13.17
CA LEU A 191 -4.48 3.08 13.35
C LEU A 191 -4.45 2.49 14.76
N GLY A 192 -5.31 2.98 15.64
CA GLY A 192 -5.38 2.55 17.04
C GLY A 192 -4.34 3.20 17.95
N ALA A 193 -4.10 2.57 19.11
CA ALA A 193 -3.19 3.05 20.12
C ALA A 193 -1.73 2.65 19.82
N LEU A 194 -0.79 3.51 20.21
CA LEU A 194 0.65 3.25 20.18
C LEU A 194 1.28 3.47 21.57
N ARG A 195 0.49 3.93 22.55
CA ARG A 195 0.89 4.18 23.93
C ARG A 195 -0.24 3.82 24.90
N PRO A 196 0.06 3.47 26.15
CA PRO A 196 1.42 3.14 26.62
C PRO A 196 1.94 1.86 25.99
N TRP A 197 3.25 1.76 25.73
CA TRP A 197 3.85 0.60 25.04
C TRP A 197 3.63 -0.73 25.77
N SER A 198 3.54 -0.69 27.10
CA SER A 198 3.23 -1.84 27.95
C SER A 198 1.82 -2.41 27.74
N ALA A 199 0.92 -1.65 27.15
CA ALA A 199 -0.45 -2.09 26.87
C ALA A 199 -0.63 -2.80 25.52
N ARG A 200 0.46 -2.95 24.74
CA ARG A 200 0.37 -3.66 23.47
C ARG A 200 0.00 -5.12 23.68
N PRO A 201 -0.75 -5.74 22.75
CA PRO A 201 -1.00 -7.19 22.78
C PRO A 201 0.30 -7.97 22.68
N VAL A 202 0.40 -9.08 23.44
CA VAL A 202 1.53 -10.02 23.41
C VAL A 202 1.38 -11.01 22.27
#